data_b182c4ad47064be433921c7bbfd74c52
#
_entry.id   b182c4ad47064be433921c7bbfd74c52
#
_cell.length_a   1.000
_cell.length_b   1.000
_cell.length_c   1.000
_cell.angle_alpha   90.00
_cell.angle_beta   90.00
_cell.angle_gamma   90.00
#
_symmetry.space_group_name_H-M   'P 1'
#
loop_
_entity.id
_entity.type
_entity.pdbx_description
1 polymer ?
#
loop_
_entity_poly.entity_id
_entity_poly.type
_entity_poly.pdbx_seq_one_letter_code
_entity_poly.pdbx_strand_id
1 'polypeptide(L)'
;MQIVITDIRYKMALAPLWSLTQAGHEVLCGEYEDIPDRQCLGFYSRYCGQPLRWPRGDRPAQAIAAACPPGSVVLPTGRDTLRAFAADPAAAEQVRVLVPPLAVLDRADDKAAVEALARSLGIPTPQTYRLEPGETPEALARRVRYPVILKLRNGEALGLKSWQRYRIARQAAEFPALYRQMDGLQTEPVVQDYLAGPDIGVAMVLDAQSRPVDFFCYESLGEYPLSGGPTCLCRSIEDRQLVQYAAKLLGALGMQGLAMLDFKGDGRCLLEVNPRLWGSAALATAAEATLYESWAKATLGTHTPLDVDTCRPSYRVGVTMKFLPHCLMAAGKQLRAGKPGAFFRGLGASLSPGVAEGTCLRGDRRPRRQYWKNLLGGV
;
A
#
# COMPACT_ATOMS: atom_id res chain seq x y z
N MET A 1 14.20 12.68 18.25
CA MET A 1 12.79 13.10 18.41
C MET A 1 11.96 11.92 18.83
N GLN A 2 10.81 12.15 19.45
CA GLN A 2 9.87 11.09 19.81
C GLN A 2 8.81 10.93 18.71
N ILE A 3 8.67 9.70 18.23
CA ILE A 3 7.78 9.37 17.11
C ILE A 3 6.83 8.25 17.54
N VAL A 4 5.55 8.42 17.29
CA VAL A 4 4.51 7.42 17.54
C VAL A 4 4.07 6.82 16.23
N ILE A 5 4.17 5.50 16.10
CA ILE A 5 3.65 4.74 14.96
C ILE A 5 2.34 4.09 15.39
N THR A 6 1.26 4.39 14.70
CA THR A 6 -0.07 3.82 14.97
C THR A 6 -0.30 2.50 14.23
N ASP A 7 -1.42 1.84 14.53
CA ASP A 7 -1.88 0.63 13.81
C ASP A 7 -0.83 -0.47 13.74
N ILE A 8 -0.13 -0.66 14.84
CA ILE A 8 1.05 -1.54 14.92
C ILE A 8 0.71 -3.04 14.76
N ARG A 9 -0.59 -3.37 14.67
CA ARG A 9 -1.07 -4.71 14.26
C ARG A 9 -0.67 -5.05 12.83
N TYR A 10 -0.51 -4.07 11.96
CA TYR A 10 -0.14 -4.30 10.58
C TYR A 10 1.36 -4.56 10.43
N LYS A 11 1.74 -5.61 9.69
CA LYS A 11 3.15 -5.95 9.45
C LYS A 11 3.94 -4.80 8.77
N MET A 12 3.27 -3.96 8.00
CA MET A 12 3.90 -2.83 7.32
C MET A 12 4.39 -1.75 8.29
N ALA A 13 3.76 -1.62 9.46
CA ALA A 13 4.17 -0.66 10.49
C ALA A 13 5.55 -0.99 11.12
N LEU A 14 6.05 -2.22 10.94
CA LEU A 14 7.41 -2.59 11.33
C LEU A 14 8.48 -1.82 10.54
N ALA A 15 8.19 -1.42 9.30
CA ALA A 15 9.14 -0.74 8.43
C ALA A 15 9.59 0.62 8.99
N PRO A 16 8.68 1.58 9.26
CA PRO A 16 9.06 2.84 9.90
C PRO A 16 9.65 2.63 11.31
N LEU A 17 9.17 1.64 12.09
CA LEU A 17 9.73 1.33 13.40
C LEU A 17 11.23 1.03 13.31
N TRP A 18 11.64 0.13 12.41
CA TRP A 18 13.04 -0.22 12.25
C TRP A 18 13.89 0.92 11.70
N SER A 19 13.40 1.63 10.68
CA SER A 19 14.15 2.71 10.03
C SER A 19 14.37 3.88 10.98
N LEU A 20 13.32 4.33 11.66
CA LEU A 20 13.38 5.51 12.52
C LEU A 20 14.19 5.26 13.80
N THR A 21 14.09 4.06 14.39
CA THR A 21 14.93 3.71 15.53
C THR A 21 16.41 3.69 15.13
N GLN A 22 16.75 3.25 13.93
CA GLN A 22 18.13 3.27 13.44
C GLN A 22 18.64 4.66 13.10
N ALA A 23 17.74 5.56 12.70
CA ALA A 23 18.06 6.98 12.56
C ALA A 23 18.23 7.71 13.91
N GLY A 24 18.17 6.98 15.04
CA GLY A 24 18.39 7.52 16.39
C GLY A 24 17.15 8.18 17.00
N HIS A 25 15.96 7.89 16.48
CA HIS A 25 14.72 8.38 17.08
C HIS A 25 14.21 7.44 18.17
N GLU A 26 13.55 8.02 19.17
CA GLU A 26 12.75 7.27 20.13
C GLU A 26 11.40 6.94 19.48
N VAL A 27 11.12 5.65 19.27
CA VAL A 27 9.91 5.21 18.58
C VAL A 27 8.99 4.48 19.54
N LEU A 28 7.78 4.99 19.68
CA LEU A 28 6.68 4.38 20.43
C LEU A 28 5.71 3.72 19.44
N CYS A 29 5.12 2.62 19.88
CA CYS A 29 4.15 1.86 19.09
C CYS A 29 2.79 1.95 19.75
N GLY A 30 1.75 2.23 18.97
CA GLY A 30 0.43 2.39 19.51
C GLY A 30 -0.66 1.63 18.76
N GLU A 31 -1.69 1.19 19.54
CA GLU A 31 -2.82 0.43 19.02
C GLU A 31 -4.05 0.63 19.89
N TYR A 32 -5.22 0.32 19.35
CA TYR A 32 -6.47 0.28 20.11
C TYR A 32 -6.44 -0.79 21.21
N GLU A 33 -7.06 -0.51 22.37
CA GLU A 33 -7.12 -1.41 23.54
C GLU A 33 -7.83 -2.72 23.26
N ASP A 34 -8.83 -2.70 22.38
CA ASP A 34 -9.62 -3.88 21.98
C ASP A 34 -8.88 -4.83 21.04
N ILE A 35 -7.73 -4.43 20.50
CA ILE A 35 -6.89 -5.29 19.65
C ILE A 35 -5.95 -6.11 20.54
N PRO A 36 -6.04 -7.45 20.54
CA PRO A 36 -5.19 -8.29 21.37
C PRO A 36 -3.70 -8.15 21.02
N ASP A 37 -2.83 -8.17 22.03
CA ASP A 37 -1.37 -8.05 21.86
C ASP A 37 -0.81 -9.03 20.81
N ARG A 38 -1.34 -10.27 20.75
CA ARG A 38 -0.90 -11.26 19.77
C ARG A 38 -1.04 -10.81 18.31
N GLN A 39 -1.94 -9.87 18.03
CA GLN A 39 -2.11 -9.31 16.69
C GLN A 39 -1.19 -8.12 16.43
N CYS A 40 -0.69 -7.46 17.47
CA CYS A 40 0.12 -6.25 17.40
C CYS A 40 1.60 -6.61 17.18
N LEU A 41 2.00 -6.90 15.94
CA LEU A 41 3.34 -7.38 15.62
C LEU A 41 4.46 -6.46 16.13
N GLY A 42 4.23 -5.15 16.12
CA GLY A 42 5.21 -4.18 16.56
C GLY A 42 5.52 -4.25 18.05
N PHE A 43 4.57 -4.66 18.89
CA PHE A 43 4.81 -4.82 20.34
C PHE A 43 5.84 -5.93 20.66
N TYR A 44 6.05 -6.84 19.72
CA TYR A 44 7.09 -7.87 19.86
C TYR A 44 8.46 -7.41 19.37
N SER A 45 8.53 -6.25 18.72
CA SER A 45 9.80 -5.69 18.29
C SER A 45 10.66 -5.26 19.48
N ARG A 46 11.94 -5.58 19.45
CA ARG A 46 12.90 -5.06 20.45
C ARG A 46 13.13 -3.56 20.34
N TYR A 47 12.68 -2.96 19.26
CA TYR A 47 12.79 -1.53 18.98
C TYR A 47 11.53 -0.75 19.33
N CYS A 48 10.45 -1.43 19.70
CA CYS A 48 9.28 -0.79 20.26
C CYS A 48 9.63 -0.30 21.67
N GLY A 49 9.47 0.99 21.91
CA GLY A 49 9.50 1.57 23.26
C GLY A 49 8.30 1.13 24.09
N GLN A 50 7.86 1.95 25.01
CA GLN A 50 6.64 1.66 25.77
C GLN A 50 5.43 1.58 24.83
N PRO A 51 4.65 0.47 24.84
CA PRO A 51 3.41 0.37 24.10
C PRO A 51 2.39 1.42 24.52
N LEU A 52 1.79 2.10 23.56
CA LEU A 52 0.67 3.00 23.78
C LEU A 52 -0.63 2.30 23.47
N ARG A 53 -1.65 2.60 24.26
CA ARG A 53 -3.01 2.08 24.08
C ARG A 53 -4.01 3.23 24.17
N TRP A 54 -5.03 3.17 23.32
CA TRP A 54 -6.13 4.13 23.35
C TRP A 54 -7.47 3.44 23.15
N PRO A 55 -8.55 3.95 23.76
CA PRO A 55 -9.88 3.38 23.62
C PRO A 55 -10.40 3.56 22.19
N ARG A 56 -11.22 2.61 21.79
CA ARG A 56 -12.05 2.78 20.59
C ARG A 56 -13.28 3.60 20.96
N GLY A 57 -13.62 4.60 20.16
CA GLY A 57 -14.76 5.48 20.42
C GLY A 57 -15.06 6.39 19.22
N ASP A 58 -15.98 7.33 19.43
CA ASP A 58 -16.47 8.24 18.38
C ASP A 58 -15.46 9.30 17.97
N ARG A 59 -14.41 9.52 18.79
CA ARG A 59 -13.36 10.51 18.57
C ARG A 59 -11.97 9.88 18.57
N PRO A 60 -11.68 9.03 17.57
CA PRO A 60 -10.45 8.24 17.58
C PRO A 60 -9.17 9.09 17.51
N ALA A 61 -9.16 10.19 16.76
CA ALA A 61 -8.01 11.08 16.68
C ALA A 61 -7.68 11.74 18.04
N GLN A 62 -8.70 12.16 18.78
CA GLN A 62 -8.53 12.74 20.12
C GLN A 62 -8.00 11.71 21.11
N ALA A 63 -8.53 10.47 21.08
CA ALA A 63 -8.07 9.40 21.94
C ALA A 63 -6.58 9.07 21.68
N ILE A 64 -6.17 9.04 20.41
CA ILE A 64 -4.78 8.82 20.01
C ILE A 64 -3.92 10.00 20.47
N ALA A 65 -4.33 11.24 20.22
CA ALA A 65 -3.58 12.43 20.59
C ALA A 65 -3.38 12.52 22.11
N ALA A 66 -4.42 12.22 22.89
CA ALA A 66 -4.35 12.20 24.36
C ALA A 66 -3.41 11.12 24.92
N ALA A 67 -3.26 9.99 24.24
CA ALA A 67 -2.37 8.90 24.63
C ALA A 67 -0.90 9.14 24.23
N CYS A 68 -0.66 10.06 23.30
CA CYS A 68 0.69 10.38 22.84
C CYS A 68 1.39 11.35 23.80
N PRO A 69 2.69 11.20 24.04
CA PRO A 69 3.45 12.22 24.76
C PRO A 69 3.38 13.58 24.05
N PRO A 70 3.33 14.69 24.79
CA PRO A 70 3.22 16.03 24.21
C PRO A 70 4.32 16.32 23.18
N GLY A 71 3.93 16.87 22.03
CA GLY A 71 4.87 17.23 20.95
C GLY A 71 5.43 16.06 20.14
N SER A 72 4.94 14.84 20.34
CA SER A 72 5.29 13.69 19.51
C SER A 72 4.92 13.88 18.05
N VAL A 73 5.73 13.34 17.15
CA VAL A 73 5.38 13.16 15.74
C VAL A 73 4.57 11.88 15.62
N VAL A 74 3.36 11.95 15.07
CA VAL A 74 2.51 10.78 14.84
C VAL A 74 2.54 10.41 13.37
N LEU A 75 2.87 9.16 13.07
CA LEU A 75 2.86 8.57 11.74
C LEU A 75 1.71 7.57 11.62
N PRO A 76 0.56 7.98 11.05
CA PRO A 76 -0.59 7.09 10.88
C PRO A 76 -0.30 6.08 9.76
N THR A 77 -0.23 4.80 10.12
CA THR A 77 0.08 3.74 9.14
C THR A 77 -1.16 3.09 8.55
N GLY A 78 -2.28 3.12 9.28
CA GLY A 78 -3.57 2.61 8.85
C GLY A 78 -4.45 3.68 8.22
N ARG A 79 -5.33 3.24 7.30
CA ARG A 79 -6.28 4.13 6.61
C ARG A 79 -7.24 4.82 7.58
N ASP A 80 -7.77 4.06 8.54
CA ASP A 80 -8.79 4.59 9.46
C ASP A 80 -8.20 5.65 10.39
N THR A 81 -6.99 5.45 10.88
CA THR A 81 -6.27 6.43 11.71
C THR A 81 -5.92 7.68 10.90
N LEU A 82 -5.47 7.52 9.64
CA LEU A 82 -5.22 8.65 8.75
C LEU A 82 -6.48 9.49 8.54
N ARG A 83 -7.62 8.86 8.25
CA ARG A 83 -8.91 9.53 8.05
C ARG A 83 -9.43 10.18 9.33
N ALA A 84 -9.19 9.56 10.49
CA ALA A 84 -9.59 10.12 11.77
C ALA A 84 -8.89 11.48 12.03
N PHE A 85 -7.59 11.57 11.80
CA PHE A 85 -6.86 12.84 11.92
C PHE A 85 -7.24 13.85 10.85
N ALA A 86 -7.49 13.41 9.62
CA ALA A 86 -7.98 14.28 8.55
C ALA A 86 -9.37 14.89 8.84
N ALA A 87 -10.21 14.18 9.60
CA ALA A 87 -11.53 14.62 10.00
C ALA A 87 -11.53 15.50 11.28
N ASP A 88 -10.45 15.48 12.06
CA ASP A 88 -10.32 16.23 13.33
C ASP A 88 -9.00 17.02 13.35
N PRO A 89 -8.95 18.20 12.70
CA PRO A 89 -7.78 19.06 12.69
C PRO A 89 -7.32 19.50 14.09
N ALA A 90 -8.26 19.67 15.04
CA ALA A 90 -7.92 20.06 16.41
C ALA A 90 -7.13 18.96 17.15
N ALA A 91 -7.47 17.70 16.93
CA ALA A 91 -6.67 16.58 17.43
C ALA A 91 -5.31 16.49 16.72
N ALA A 92 -5.25 16.80 15.43
CA ALA A 92 -4.02 16.82 14.66
C ALA A 92 -3.03 17.91 15.14
N GLU A 93 -3.53 19.02 15.67
CA GLU A 93 -2.72 20.10 16.25
C GLU A 93 -2.14 19.77 17.64
N GLN A 94 -2.79 18.88 18.41
CA GLN A 94 -2.30 18.45 19.73
C GLN A 94 -1.02 17.60 19.63
N VAL A 95 -0.86 16.91 18.51
CA VAL A 95 0.32 16.15 18.12
C VAL A 95 0.81 16.67 16.77
N ARG A 96 2.00 16.29 16.36
CA ARG A 96 2.52 16.66 15.06
C ARG A 96 2.21 15.54 14.07
N VAL A 97 1.17 15.72 13.26
CA VAL A 97 0.78 14.76 12.23
C VAL A 97 0.58 15.46 10.89
N LEU A 98 1.11 14.88 9.83
CA LEU A 98 0.93 15.37 8.46
C LEU A 98 -0.03 14.45 7.73
N VAL A 99 -1.26 14.92 7.53
CA VAL A 99 -2.32 14.19 6.83
C VAL A 99 -2.99 15.11 5.82
N PRO A 100 -3.41 14.60 4.66
CA PRO A 100 -4.12 15.42 3.69
C PRO A 100 -5.54 15.72 4.21
N PRO A 101 -6.17 16.79 3.72
CA PRO A 101 -7.58 17.08 3.99
C PRO A 101 -8.49 15.90 3.62
N LEU A 102 -9.58 15.70 4.35
CA LEU A 102 -10.50 14.57 4.14
C LEU A 102 -11.03 14.51 2.70
N ALA A 103 -11.35 15.65 2.09
CA ALA A 103 -11.80 15.74 0.71
C ALA A 103 -10.74 15.24 -0.30
N VAL A 104 -9.44 15.39 0.02
CA VAL A 104 -8.34 14.85 -0.79
C VAL A 104 -8.29 13.33 -0.68
N LEU A 105 -8.48 12.80 0.53
CA LEU A 105 -8.55 11.35 0.75
C LEU A 105 -9.76 10.75 0.02
N ASP A 106 -10.92 11.39 0.08
CA ASP A 106 -12.13 10.95 -0.61
C ASP A 106 -11.91 10.91 -2.13
N ARG A 107 -11.25 11.94 -2.68
CA ARG A 107 -10.90 12.01 -4.10
C ARG A 107 -9.87 10.95 -4.50
N ALA A 108 -8.88 10.67 -3.64
CA ALA A 108 -7.88 9.63 -3.89
C ALA A 108 -8.47 8.20 -3.84
N ASP A 109 -9.51 7.99 -3.04
CA ASP A 109 -10.27 6.74 -2.96
C ASP A 109 -11.21 6.53 -4.17
N ASP A 110 -11.61 7.61 -4.86
CA ASP A 110 -12.47 7.54 -6.06
C ASP A 110 -11.63 7.20 -7.30
N LYS A 111 -11.66 5.93 -7.69
CA LYS A 111 -10.91 5.42 -8.84
C LYS A 111 -11.25 6.15 -10.14
N ALA A 112 -12.50 6.56 -10.33
CA ALA A 112 -12.91 7.27 -11.55
C ALA A 112 -12.36 8.70 -11.56
N ALA A 113 -12.39 9.40 -10.42
CA ALA A 113 -11.81 10.73 -10.29
C ALA A 113 -10.28 10.72 -10.48
N VAL A 114 -9.60 9.71 -9.89
CA VAL A 114 -8.15 9.51 -10.05
C VAL A 114 -7.80 9.23 -11.51
N GLU A 115 -8.54 8.34 -12.18
CA GLU A 115 -8.32 8.01 -13.59
C GLU A 115 -8.52 9.23 -14.50
N ALA A 116 -9.59 10.00 -14.29
CA ALA A 116 -9.87 11.20 -15.06
C ALA A 116 -8.75 12.25 -14.89
N LEU A 117 -8.30 12.47 -13.65
CA LEU A 117 -7.19 13.37 -13.35
C LEU A 117 -5.89 12.87 -13.99
N ALA A 118 -5.56 11.59 -13.87
CA ALA A 118 -4.37 11.01 -14.48
C ALA A 118 -4.33 11.23 -16.00
N ARG A 119 -5.45 10.98 -16.68
CA ARG A 119 -5.58 11.22 -18.13
C ARG A 119 -5.38 12.69 -18.49
N SER A 120 -5.97 13.62 -17.75
CA SER A 120 -5.79 15.06 -17.98
C SER A 120 -4.34 15.53 -17.81
N LEU A 121 -3.57 14.78 -17.01
CA LEU A 121 -2.15 15.00 -16.77
C LEU A 121 -1.23 14.24 -17.75
N GLY A 122 -1.80 13.47 -18.71
CA GLY A 122 -1.03 12.66 -19.65
C GLY A 122 -0.40 11.41 -19.04
N ILE A 123 -0.90 10.95 -17.90
CA ILE A 123 -0.45 9.72 -17.24
C ILE A 123 -1.24 8.54 -17.81
N PRO A 124 -0.58 7.48 -18.30
CA PRO A 124 -1.27 6.32 -18.85
C PRO A 124 -2.20 5.65 -17.83
N THR A 125 -3.41 5.30 -18.27
CA THR A 125 -4.40 4.51 -17.51
C THR A 125 -4.94 3.39 -18.37
N PRO A 126 -5.44 2.29 -17.78
CA PRO A 126 -6.14 1.26 -18.57
C PRO A 126 -7.33 1.87 -19.31
N GLN A 127 -7.66 1.33 -20.48
CA GLN A 127 -8.93 1.68 -21.14
C GLN A 127 -10.08 1.19 -20.26
N THR A 128 -10.95 2.12 -19.87
CA THR A 128 -12.17 1.82 -19.09
C THR A 128 -13.38 1.83 -20.00
N TYR A 129 -14.23 0.83 -19.83
CA TYR A 129 -15.48 0.65 -20.56
C TYR A 129 -16.65 0.80 -19.58
N ARG A 130 -17.73 1.40 -20.03
CA ARG A 130 -18.97 1.55 -19.26
C ARG A 130 -20.15 1.15 -20.13
N LEU A 131 -21.24 0.70 -19.49
CA LEU A 131 -22.51 0.57 -20.17
C LEU A 131 -23.04 1.96 -20.54
N GLU A 132 -23.46 2.10 -21.79
CA GLU A 132 -24.22 3.27 -22.22
C GLU A 132 -25.68 3.16 -21.70
N PRO A 133 -26.40 4.27 -21.57
CA PRO A 133 -27.80 4.23 -21.15
C PRO A 133 -28.63 3.28 -22.04
N GLY A 134 -29.24 2.26 -21.42
CA GLY A 134 -30.01 1.23 -22.13
C GLY A 134 -29.18 0.12 -22.79
N GLU A 135 -27.85 0.14 -22.69
CA GLU A 135 -26.98 -0.92 -23.20
C GLU A 135 -27.03 -2.15 -22.28
N THR A 136 -26.98 -3.35 -22.87
CA THR A 136 -26.90 -4.60 -22.10
C THR A 136 -25.46 -5.07 -21.94
N PRO A 137 -25.16 -5.91 -20.93
CA PRO A 137 -23.83 -6.51 -20.80
C PRO A 137 -23.39 -7.28 -22.04
N GLU A 138 -24.33 -7.87 -22.80
CA GLU A 138 -24.07 -8.57 -24.07
C GLU A 138 -23.62 -7.61 -25.17
N ALA A 139 -24.18 -6.41 -25.22
CA ALA A 139 -23.77 -5.39 -26.18
C ALA A 139 -22.36 -4.85 -25.82
N LEU A 140 -22.11 -4.55 -24.53
CA LEU A 140 -20.79 -4.16 -24.06
C LEU A 140 -19.74 -5.24 -24.34
N ALA A 141 -20.08 -6.53 -24.16
CA ALA A 141 -19.20 -7.66 -24.43
C ALA A 141 -18.63 -7.67 -25.85
N ARG A 142 -19.34 -7.08 -26.83
CA ARG A 142 -18.91 -7.06 -28.27
C ARG A 142 -17.92 -5.94 -28.56
N ARG A 143 -17.83 -4.90 -27.74
CA ARG A 143 -16.98 -3.74 -27.99
C ARG A 143 -15.75 -3.63 -27.07
N VAL A 144 -15.61 -4.51 -26.07
CA VAL A 144 -14.42 -4.56 -25.22
C VAL A 144 -13.31 -5.40 -25.84
N ARG A 145 -12.05 -5.11 -25.51
CA ARG A 145 -10.87 -5.88 -25.93
C ARG A 145 -10.54 -6.91 -24.86
N TYR A 146 -10.56 -8.18 -25.23
CA TYR A 146 -10.26 -9.27 -24.29
C TYR A 146 -8.76 -9.56 -24.19
N PRO A 147 -8.27 -9.95 -22.98
CA PRO A 147 -9.02 -10.09 -21.73
C PRO A 147 -9.35 -8.75 -21.07
N VAL A 148 -10.48 -8.71 -20.33
CA VAL A 148 -10.84 -7.55 -19.50
C VAL A 148 -10.99 -7.96 -18.04
N ILE A 149 -10.76 -7.00 -17.15
CA ILE A 149 -10.98 -7.15 -15.71
C ILE A 149 -12.22 -6.35 -15.29
N LEU A 150 -13.10 -6.99 -14.54
CA LEU A 150 -14.27 -6.37 -13.92
C LEU A 150 -13.95 -6.19 -12.42
N LYS A 151 -14.04 -4.98 -11.90
CA LYS A 151 -13.67 -4.64 -10.51
C LYS A 151 -14.86 -3.99 -9.80
N LEU A 152 -15.02 -4.27 -8.52
CA LEU A 152 -15.90 -3.45 -7.67
C LEU A 152 -15.28 -2.07 -7.48
N ARG A 153 -16.12 -1.02 -7.46
CA ARG A 153 -15.67 0.37 -7.25
C ARG A 153 -15.02 0.54 -5.89
N ASN A 154 -15.66 0.01 -4.85
CA ASN A 154 -15.17 0.06 -3.47
C ASN A 154 -15.37 -1.29 -2.77
N GLY A 155 -14.72 -2.35 -3.27
CA GLY A 155 -14.84 -3.70 -2.71
C GLY A 155 -14.23 -3.83 -1.30
N GLU A 156 -13.43 -2.87 -0.86
CA GLU A 156 -12.86 -2.84 0.48
C GLU A 156 -13.93 -2.50 1.53
N ALA A 157 -14.78 -1.54 1.24
CA ALA A 157 -15.91 -1.17 2.10
C ALA A 157 -16.93 -2.31 2.30
N LEU A 158 -16.96 -3.29 1.39
CA LEU A 158 -17.81 -4.48 1.49
C LEU A 158 -17.16 -5.60 2.34
N GLY A 159 -16.00 -5.37 2.96
CA GLY A 159 -15.29 -6.39 3.74
C GLY A 159 -14.76 -7.58 2.93
N LEU A 160 -14.79 -7.49 1.60
CA LEU A 160 -14.38 -8.57 0.71
C LEU A 160 -12.86 -8.73 0.65
N LYS A 161 -12.39 -9.96 0.56
CA LYS A 161 -10.97 -10.27 0.33
C LYS A 161 -10.56 -9.83 -1.09
N SER A 162 -9.30 -9.50 -1.30
CA SER A 162 -8.80 -8.96 -2.57
C SER A 162 -9.26 -9.73 -3.80
N TRP A 163 -9.16 -11.07 -3.80
CA TRP A 163 -9.57 -11.92 -4.93
C TRP A 163 -11.08 -11.99 -5.18
N GLN A 164 -11.91 -11.53 -4.25
CA GLN A 164 -13.37 -11.48 -4.39
C GLN A 164 -13.82 -10.19 -5.08
N ARG A 165 -12.96 -9.18 -5.12
CA ARG A 165 -13.26 -7.82 -5.58
C ARG A 165 -13.18 -7.64 -7.08
N TYR A 166 -12.78 -8.69 -7.83
CA TYR A 166 -12.66 -8.64 -9.28
C TYR A 166 -12.93 -9.99 -9.95
N ARG A 167 -13.17 -9.93 -11.26
CA ARG A 167 -13.26 -11.07 -12.18
C ARG A 167 -12.51 -10.74 -13.45
N ILE A 168 -12.03 -11.76 -14.16
CA ILE A 168 -11.38 -11.61 -15.46
C ILE A 168 -12.21 -12.36 -16.49
N ALA A 169 -12.75 -11.66 -17.48
CA ALA A 169 -13.35 -12.26 -18.66
C ALA A 169 -12.28 -12.37 -19.74
N ARG A 170 -12.06 -13.59 -20.23
CA ARG A 170 -11.05 -13.88 -21.25
C ARG A 170 -11.64 -13.85 -22.66
N GLN A 171 -12.96 -13.96 -22.76
CA GLN A 171 -13.71 -13.99 -24.02
C GLN A 171 -15.13 -13.43 -23.84
N ALA A 172 -15.75 -13.04 -24.93
CA ALA A 172 -17.05 -12.39 -24.92
C ALA A 172 -18.16 -13.25 -24.29
N ALA A 173 -18.10 -14.56 -24.43
CA ALA A 173 -19.10 -15.48 -23.86
C ALA A 173 -19.15 -15.48 -22.33
N GLU A 174 -18.02 -15.20 -21.66
CA GLU A 174 -17.93 -15.17 -20.19
C GLU A 174 -18.44 -13.85 -19.59
N PHE A 175 -18.30 -12.77 -20.34
CA PHE A 175 -18.45 -11.41 -19.85
C PHE A 175 -19.83 -11.11 -19.24
N PRO A 176 -20.98 -11.40 -19.90
CA PRO A 176 -22.29 -11.01 -19.37
C PRO A 176 -22.61 -11.64 -18.02
N ALA A 177 -22.25 -12.91 -17.83
CA ALA A 177 -22.46 -13.61 -16.57
C ALA A 177 -21.59 -13.01 -15.45
N LEU A 178 -20.31 -12.74 -15.72
CA LEU A 178 -19.39 -12.12 -14.78
C LEU A 178 -19.79 -10.68 -14.46
N TYR A 179 -20.26 -9.92 -15.45
CA TYR A 179 -20.75 -8.56 -15.24
C TYR A 179 -21.92 -8.56 -14.25
N ARG A 180 -22.96 -9.37 -14.49
CA ARG A 180 -24.14 -9.46 -13.60
C ARG A 180 -23.75 -9.94 -12.19
N GLN A 181 -22.81 -10.87 -12.07
CA GLN A 181 -22.29 -11.30 -10.78
C GLN A 181 -21.67 -10.13 -9.99
N MET A 182 -20.86 -9.31 -10.64
CA MET A 182 -20.20 -8.17 -10.01
C MET A 182 -21.19 -7.04 -9.72
N ASP A 183 -22.13 -6.78 -10.63
CA ASP A 183 -23.19 -5.78 -10.50
C ASP A 183 -24.13 -6.09 -9.34
N GLY A 184 -24.41 -7.36 -9.09
CA GLY A 184 -25.19 -7.83 -7.93
C GLY A 184 -24.49 -7.66 -6.58
N LEU A 185 -23.16 -7.49 -6.57
CA LEU A 185 -22.39 -7.17 -5.36
C LEU A 185 -22.28 -5.66 -5.15
N GLN A 186 -22.09 -4.91 -6.21
CA GLN A 186 -22.04 -3.46 -6.25
C GLN A 186 -22.37 -2.99 -7.68
N THR A 187 -23.37 -2.15 -7.81
CA THR A 187 -23.86 -1.65 -9.09
C THR A 187 -22.77 -0.98 -9.93
N GLU A 188 -22.83 -1.18 -11.23
CA GLU A 188 -21.90 -0.63 -12.22
C GLU A 188 -20.43 -0.97 -11.95
N PRO A 189 -20.04 -2.24 -12.04
CA PRO A 189 -18.64 -2.61 -11.88
C PRO A 189 -17.75 -1.90 -12.89
N VAL A 190 -16.54 -1.56 -12.49
CA VAL A 190 -15.52 -0.98 -13.37
C VAL A 190 -14.99 -2.06 -14.29
N VAL A 191 -15.14 -1.87 -15.60
CA VAL A 191 -14.60 -2.76 -16.63
C VAL A 191 -13.39 -2.12 -17.29
N GLN A 192 -12.24 -2.79 -17.27
CA GLN A 192 -10.98 -2.26 -17.81
C GLN A 192 -10.24 -3.31 -18.62
N ASP A 193 -9.38 -2.86 -19.55
CA ASP A 193 -8.42 -3.75 -20.19
C ASP A 193 -7.60 -4.49 -19.11
N TYR A 194 -7.42 -5.79 -19.30
CA TYR A 194 -6.51 -6.55 -18.43
C TYR A 194 -5.07 -6.33 -18.87
N LEU A 195 -4.30 -5.67 -18.02
CA LEU A 195 -2.91 -5.38 -18.30
C LEU A 195 -2.01 -6.54 -17.86
N ALA A 196 -1.19 -7.02 -18.76
CA ALA A 196 -0.09 -7.94 -18.46
C ALA A 196 1.16 -7.17 -17.97
N GLY A 197 2.13 -7.89 -17.42
CA GLY A 197 3.39 -7.31 -16.97
C GLY A 197 3.48 -7.15 -15.44
N PRO A 198 4.58 -6.58 -14.96
CA PRO A 198 4.84 -6.43 -13.52
C PRO A 198 3.89 -5.42 -12.87
N ASP A 199 3.61 -5.65 -11.59
CA ASP A 199 3.07 -4.62 -10.71
C ASP A 199 4.23 -3.79 -10.16
N ILE A 200 4.14 -2.48 -10.28
CA ILE A 200 5.18 -1.54 -9.87
C ILE A 200 4.56 -0.55 -8.89
N GLY A 201 5.17 -0.42 -7.72
CA GLY A 201 4.75 0.56 -6.72
C GLY A 201 5.71 1.75 -6.67
N VAL A 202 5.13 2.95 -6.53
CA VAL A 202 5.86 4.17 -6.24
C VAL A 202 5.30 4.77 -4.96
N ALA A 203 6.07 4.71 -3.88
CA ALA A 203 5.76 5.44 -2.66
C ALA A 203 6.41 6.82 -2.69
N MET A 204 5.71 7.84 -2.23
CA MET A 204 6.20 9.21 -2.19
C MET A 204 5.77 9.89 -0.90
N VAL A 205 6.68 10.66 -0.32
CA VAL A 205 6.40 11.58 0.77
C VAL A 205 6.23 12.98 0.18
N LEU A 206 5.17 13.66 0.59
CA LEU A 206 4.88 15.04 0.21
C LEU A 206 4.76 15.91 1.46
N ASP A 207 5.14 17.16 1.32
CA ASP A 207 5.02 18.16 2.39
C ASP A 207 3.58 18.74 2.49
N ALA A 208 3.40 19.69 3.39
CA ALA A 208 2.12 20.38 3.60
C ALA A 208 1.65 21.22 2.39
N GLN A 209 2.53 21.49 1.44
CA GLN A 209 2.25 22.16 0.17
C GLN A 209 2.16 21.17 -1.00
N SER A 210 2.06 19.87 -0.72
CA SER A 210 1.99 18.79 -1.71
C SER A 210 3.21 18.73 -2.64
N ARG A 211 4.37 19.21 -2.18
CA ARG A 211 5.64 19.11 -2.90
C ARG A 211 6.35 17.81 -2.53
N PRO A 212 6.93 17.08 -3.49
CA PRO A 212 7.71 15.88 -3.22
C PRO A 212 8.88 16.15 -2.27
N VAL A 213 9.11 15.22 -1.34
CA VAL A 213 10.21 15.25 -0.38
C VAL A 213 11.13 14.05 -0.53
N ASP A 214 10.56 12.87 -0.77
CA ASP A 214 11.31 11.62 -0.98
C ASP A 214 10.42 10.60 -1.70
N PHE A 215 11.04 9.57 -2.27
CA PHE A 215 10.32 8.51 -2.99
C PHE A 215 10.99 7.14 -2.83
N PHE A 216 10.22 6.11 -3.15
CA PHE A 216 10.70 4.72 -3.22
C PHE A 216 9.97 3.95 -4.31
N CYS A 217 10.71 3.33 -5.24
CA CYS A 217 10.14 2.52 -6.31
C CYS A 217 10.47 1.04 -6.12
N TYR A 218 9.49 0.18 -6.41
CA TYR A 218 9.67 -1.26 -6.36
C TYR A 218 8.82 -1.97 -7.41
N GLU A 219 9.24 -3.17 -7.79
CA GLU A 219 8.45 -4.09 -8.60
C GLU A 219 8.05 -5.33 -7.79
N SER A 220 6.87 -5.85 -8.06
CA SER A 220 6.40 -7.13 -7.54
C SER A 220 6.95 -8.27 -8.39
N LEU A 221 7.64 -9.20 -7.77
CA LEU A 221 8.15 -10.43 -8.39
C LEU A 221 7.26 -11.63 -8.09
N GLY A 222 6.31 -11.49 -7.17
CA GLY A 222 5.38 -12.55 -6.79
C GLY A 222 4.32 -12.08 -5.82
N GLU A 223 3.13 -12.67 -5.96
CA GLU A 223 1.92 -12.33 -5.21
C GLU A 223 1.32 -13.58 -4.56
N TYR A 224 0.60 -13.38 -3.47
CA TYR A 224 -0.22 -14.42 -2.88
C TYR A 224 -1.53 -13.83 -2.33
N PRO A 225 -2.71 -14.36 -2.74
CA PRO A 225 -2.96 -15.42 -3.74
C PRO A 225 -2.51 -15.07 -5.17
N LEU A 226 -2.22 -16.10 -5.99
CA LEU A 226 -1.73 -15.97 -7.37
C LEU A 226 -2.72 -15.28 -8.33
N SER A 227 -3.96 -15.15 -7.93
CA SER A 227 -5.03 -14.50 -8.70
C SER A 227 -5.11 -12.98 -8.47
N GLY A 228 -4.12 -12.39 -7.83
CA GLY A 228 -4.09 -10.97 -7.44
C GLY A 228 -4.22 -10.84 -5.92
N GLY A 229 -3.10 -10.79 -5.25
CA GLY A 229 -2.99 -10.63 -3.81
C GLY A 229 -1.86 -9.66 -3.48
N PRO A 230 -1.63 -9.41 -2.20
CA PRO A 230 -0.51 -8.59 -1.80
C PRO A 230 0.82 -9.21 -2.25
N THR A 231 1.75 -8.37 -2.62
CA THR A 231 3.12 -8.72 -2.97
C THR A 231 3.79 -9.55 -1.87
N CYS A 232 4.32 -10.70 -2.22
CA CYS A 232 5.06 -11.57 -1.30
C CYS A 232 6.56 -11.66 -1.62
N LEU A 233 6.97 -11.31 -2.82
CA LEU A 233 8.35 -11.17 -3.26
C LEU A 233 8.46 -9.90 -4.10
N CYS A 234 9.42 -9.02 -3.80
CA CYS A 234 9.57 -7.73 -4.47
C CYS A 234 11.03 -7.29 -4.52
N ARG A 235 11.31 -6.34 -5.40
CA ARG A 235 12.65 -5.79 -5.61
C ARG A 235 12.60 -4.27 -5.76
N SER A 236 13.54 -3.55 -5.13
CA SER A 236 13.69 -2.11 -5.33
C SER A 236 14.24 -1.83 -6.74
N ILE A 237 13.65 -0.86 -7.39
CA ILE A 237 14.03 -0.44 -8.76
C ILE A 237 14.20 1.07 -8.81
N GLU A 238 14.76 1.56 -9.90
CA GLU A 238 14.74 2.98 -10.28
C GLU A 238 13.87 3.15 -11.52
N ASP A 239 12.88 4.05 -11.46
CA ASP A 239 12.08 4.45 -12.61
C ASP A 239 11.70 5.92 -12.50
N ARG A 240 12.48 6.77 -13.14
CA ARG A 240 12.29 8.24 -13.12
C ARG A 240 10.93 8.67 -13.66
N GLN A 241 10.46 8.02 -14.73
CA GLN A 241 9.18 8.39 -15.34
C GLN A 241 8.01 8.16 -14.38
N LEU A 242 8.03 7.03 -13.64
CA LEU A 242 7.00 6.76 -12.64
C LEU A 242 7.07 7.72 -11.46
N VAL A 243 8.28 8.15 -11.05
CA VAL A 243 8.45 9.18 -10.01
C VAL A 243 7.84 10.50 -10.47
N GLN A 244 8.08 10.92 -11.71
CA GLN A 244 7.48 12.12 -12.29
C GLN A 244 5.95 12.02 -12.39
N TYR A 245 5.41 10.86 -12.80
CA TYR A 245 3.97 10.63 -12.81
C TYR A 245 3.36 10.71 -11.40
N ALA A 246 4.01 10.09 -10.42
CA ALA A 246 3.56 10.12 -9.04
C ALA A 246 3.55 11.55 -8.48
N ALA A 247 4.62 12.30 -8.66
CA ALA A 247 4.72 13.69 -8.21
C ALA A 247 3.63 14.57 -8.84
N LYS A 248 3.44 14.46 -10.16
CA LYS A 248 2.45 15.21 -10.91
C LYS A 248 1.02 14.92 -10.45
N LEU A 249 0.68 13.65 -10.26
CA LEU A 249 -0.66 13.24 -9.83
C LEU A 249 -0.93 13.60 -8.37
N LEU A 250 -0.01 13.27 -7.46
CA LEU A 250 -0.18 13.53 -6.04
C LEU A 250 -0.21 15.02 -5.73
N GLY A 251 0.64 15.83 -6.42
CA GLY A 251 0.60 17.29 -6.34
C GLY A 251 -0.75 17.86 -6.80
N ALA A 252 -1.27 17.40 -7.95
CA ALA A 252 -2.57 17.83 -8.48
C ALA A 252 -3.76 17.37 -7.62
N LEU A 253 -3.63 16.27 -6.88
CA LEU A 253 -4.62 15.85 -5.88
C LEU A 253 -4.60 16.72 -4.62
N GLY A 254 -3.48 17.39 -4.32
CA GLY A 254 -3.27 18.07 -3.05
C GLY A 254 -2.86 17.12 -1.93
N MET A 255 -2.18 16.00 -2.27
CA MET A 255 -1.78 14.97 -1.31
C MET A 255 -0.68 15.47 -0.38
N GLN A 256 -0.75 15.06 0.89
CA GLN A 256 0.23 15.36 1.94
C GLN A 256 0.61 14.08 2.69
N GLY A 257 1.80 14.06 3.28
CA GLY A 257 2.30 12.88 3.97
C GLY A 257 2.71 11.77 3.01
N LEU A 258 2.51 10.52 3.40
CA LEU A 258 2.91 9.35 2.61
C LEU A 258 1.77 8.81 1.77
N ALA A 259 2.00 8.63 0.48
CA ALA A 259 1.10 7.93 -0.44
C ALA A 259 1.87 6.93 -1.30
N MET A 260 1.18 5.90 -1.78
CA MET A 260 1.73 4.90 -2.70
C MET A 260 0.81 4.77 -3.92
N LEU A 261 1.39 4.71 -5.10
CA LEU A 261 0.71 4.51 -6.36
C LEU A 261 1.05 3.13 -6.90
N ASP A 262 0.04 2.43 -7.38
CA ASP A 262 0.20 1.18 -8.10
C ASP A 262 0.12 1.41 -9.60
N PHE A 263 1.14 0.94 -10.31
CA PHE A 263 1.22 0.94 -11.77
C PHE A 263 1.30 -0.49 -12.30
N LYS A 264 0.92 -0.71 -13.54
CA LYS A 264 0.92 -2.03 -14.17
C LYS A 264 1.49 -2.01 -15.58
N GLY A 265 2.28 -3.05 -15.87
CA GLY A 265 2.76 -3.36 -17.21
C GLY A 265 3.84 -2.44 -17.73
N ASP A 266 4.33 -2.77 -18.94
CA ASP A 266 5.39 -2.02 -19.62
C ASP A 266 4.94 -0.61 -20.03
N GLY A 267 3.62 -0.42 -20.19
CA GLY A 267 3.00 0.88 -20.44
C GLY A 267 2.90 1.78 -19.20
N ARG A 268 3.34 1.32 -18.04
CA ARG A 268 3.29 2.08 -16.76
C ARG A 268 1.93 2.71 -16.49
N CYS A 269 0.86 1.93 -16.70
CA CYS A 269 -0.50 2.40 -16.50
C CYS A 269 -0.83 2.50 -15.01
N LEU A 270 -1.30 3.66 -14.57
CA LEU A 270 -1.77 3.87 -13.20
C LEU A 270 -3.01 3.01 -12.93
N LEU A 271 -3.01 2.29 -11.81
CA LEU A 271 -4.15 1.50 -11.35
C LEU A 271 -4.90 2.18 -10.20
N GLU A 272 -4.18 2.68 -9.19
CA GLU A 272 -4.78 3.30 -8.00
C GLU A 272 -3.78 4.15 -7.21
N VAL A 273 -4.33 5.00 -6.34
CA VAL A 273 -3.60 5.75 -5.32
C VAL A 273 -3.98 5.20 -3.95
N ASN A 274 -2.99 4.88 -3.14
CA ASN A 274 -3.14 4.41 -1.78
C ASN A 274 -2.52 5.45 -0.81
N PRO A 275 -3.31 6.33 -0.16
CA PRO A 275 -2.78 7.38 0.72
C PRO A 275 -2.35 6.83 2.09
N ARG A 276 -1.56 5.77 2.10
CA ARG A 276 -1.13 5.05 3.31
C ARG A 276 0.10 4.19 3.04
N LEU A 277 0.66 3.61 4.11
CA LEU A 277 1.67 2.57 3.98
C LEU A 277 1.14 1.37 3.17
N TRP A 278 2.03 0.74 2.44
CA TRP A 278 1.73 -0.42 1.58
C TRP A 278 2.25 -1.73 2.18
N GLY A 279 1.71 -2.84 1.73
CA GLY A 279 1.96 -4.17 2.33
C GLY A 279 3.42 -4.64 2.32
N SER A 280 4.22 -4.18 1.36
CA SER A 280 5.66 -4.49 1.22
C SER A 280 6.58 -3.35 1.65
N ALA A 281 6.11 -2.42 2.47
CA ALA A 281 6.85 -1.25 2.96
C ALA A 281 8.22 -1.59 3.61
N ALA A 282 8.38 -2.79 4.17
CA ALA A 282 9.63 -3.26 4.73
C ALA A 282 10.78 -3.36 3.70
N LEU A 283 10.48 -3.40 2.40
CA LEU A 283 11.50 -3.34 1.36
C LEU A 283 12.26 -2.00 1.38
N ALA A 284 11.59 -0.88 1.64
CA ALA A 284 12.24 0.42 1.75
C ALA A 284 13.28 0.40 2.89
N THR A 285 12.94 -0.19 4.04
CA THR A 285 13.91 -0.39 5.14
C THR A 285 15.06 -1.32 4.76
N ALA A 286 14.77 -2.42 4.04
CA ALA A 286 15.80 -3.36 3.58
C ALA A 286 16.75 -2.71 2.57
N ALA A 287 16.24 -1.82 1.74
CA ALA A 287 16.99 -1.03 0.76
C ALA A 287 17.66 0.22 1.36
N GLU A 288 17.57 0.42 2.68
CA GLU A 288 18.17 1.57 3.38
C GLU A 288 17.63 2.93 2.91
N ALA A 289 16.35 2.98 2.53
CA ALA A 289 15.71 4.21 2.11
C ALA A 289 15.54 5.20 3.27
N THR A 290 15.68 6.49 2.97
CA THR A 290 15.44 7.59 3.92
C THR A 290 13.96 7.95 4.05
N LEU A 291 13.10 7.29 3.32
CA LEU A 291 11.67 7.61 3.14
C LEU A 291 10.92 7.91 4.45
N TYR A 292 11.11 7.08 5.49
CA TYR A 292 10.39 7.25 6.75
C TYR A 292 10.93 8.40 7.59
N GLU A 293 12.24 8.65 7.53
CA GLU A 293 12.85 9.83 8.14
C GLU A 293 12.41 11.11 7.42
N SER A 294 12.34 11.06 6.09
CA SER A 294 11.82 12.13 5.25
C SER A 294 10.35 12.43 5.56
N TRP A 295 9.53 11.40 5.86
CA TRP A 295 8.16 11.58 6.32
C TRP A 295 8.09 12.31 7.66
N ALA A 296 8.89 11.90 8.65
CA ALA A 296 8.97 12.59 9.93
C ALA A 296 9.45 14.05 9.78
N LYS A 297 10.44 14.30 8.92
CA LYS A 297 10.93 15.66 8.62
C LYS A 297 9.89 16.51 7.91
N ALA A 298 9.14 15.94 6.97
CA ALA A 298 8.03 16.63 6.30
C ALA A 298 6.93 17.03 7.28
N THR A 299 6.61 16.14 8.23
CA THR A 299 5.65 16.42 9.31
C THR A 299 6.10 17.59 10.19
N LEU A 300 7.41 17.76 10.40
CA LEU A 300 7.99 18.84 11.19
C LEU A 300 8.26 20.12 10.38
N GLY A 301 8.13 20.09 9.05
CA GLY A 301 8.51 21.19 8.19
C GLY A 301 10.03 21.43 8.12
N THR A 302 10.86 20.44 8.47
CA THR A 302 12.35 20.52 8.48
C THR A 302 13.00 19.80 7.30
N HIS A 303 12.23 19.55 6.24
CA HIS A 303 12.65 18.88 5.02
C HIS A 303 13.13 19.87 3.95
N THR A 304 13.76 19.32 2.90
CA THR A 304 14.03 20.05 1.65
C THR A 304 13.15 19.41 0.55
N PRO A 305 12.39 20.19 -0.22
CA PRO A 305 11.64 19.67 -1.37
C PRO A 305 12.58 19.00 -2.38
N LEU A 306 12.09 17.93 -2.99
CA LEU A 306 12.81 17.14 -3.98
C LEU A 306 12.55 17.70 -5.39
N ASP A 307 13.60 17.89 -6.17
CA ASP A 307 13.47 18.08 -7.61
C ASP A 307 13.39 16.72 -8.30
N VAL A 308 12.19 16.35 -8.75
CA VAL A 308 11.92 15.04 -9.36
C VAL A 308 12.58 14.85 -10.75
N ASP A 309 13.03 15.92 -11.39
CA ASP A 309 13.66 15.86 -12.72
C ASP A 309 15.14 15.51 -12.62
N THR A 310 15.78 15.84 -11.51
CA THR A 310 17.21 15.63 -11.31
C THR A 310 17.55 14.67 -10.16
N CYS A 311 16.57 14.30 -9.33
CA CYS A 311 16.80 13.46 -8.16
C CYS A 311 17.30 12.06 -8.51
N ARG A 312 18.01 11.47 -7.55
CA ARG A 312 18.42 10.07 -7.57
C ARG A 312 17.78 9.32 -6.40
N PRO A 313 17.62 7.99 -6.49
CA PRO A 313 17.16 7.19 -5.38
C PRO A 313 18.01 7.41 -4.12
N SER A 314 17.34 7.67 -2.99
CA SER A 314 17.95 7.71 -1.65
C SER A 314 18.12 6.30 -1.04
N TYR A 315 18.00 5.26 -1.87
CA TYR A 315 17.98 3.85 -1.47
C TYR A 315 18.79 2.98 -2.42
N ARG A 316 19.14 1.78 -1.97
CA ARG A 316 19.82 0.79 -2.81
C ARG A 316 18.84 0.14 -3.79
N VAL A 317 19.16 0.25 -5.08
CA VAL A 317 18.43 -0.43 -6.17
C VAL A 317 18.85 -1.90 -6.26
N GLY A 318 17.91 -2.78 -6.62
CA GLY A 318 18.13 -4.22 -6.80
C GLY A 318 18.02 -5.04 -5.51
N VAL A 319 17.71 -4.44 -4.37
CA VAL A 319 17.48 -5.16 -3.12
C VAL A 319 16.18 -5.95 -3.22
N THR A 320 16.24 -7.26 -2.92
CA THR A 320 15.08 -8.15 -2.94
C THR A 320 14.61 -8.47 -1.53
N MET A 321 13.29 -8.51 -1.35
CA MET A 321 12.64 -8.84 -0.09
C MET A 321 11.48 -9.82 -0.30
N LYS A 322 11.28 -10.70 0.66
CA LYS A 322 10.20 -11.69 0.69
C LYS A 322 9.40 -11.65 1.98
N PHE A 323 8.20 -12.20 1.91
CA PHE A 323 7.43 -12.71 3.04
C PHE A 323 7.38 -14.23 2.87
N LEU A 324 8.32 -14.94 3.49
CA LEU A 324 8.56 -16.36 3.26
C LEU A 324 7.31 -17.24 3.35
N PRO A 325 6.40 -17.10 4.36
CA PRO A 325 5.19 -17.90 4.41
C PRO A 325 4.34 -17.79 3.15
N HIS A 326 4.11 -16.56 2.67
CA HIS A 326 3.32 -16.33 1.47
C HIS A 326 4.00 -16.81 0.19
N CYS A 327 5.33 -16.70 0.11
CA CYS A 327 6.09 -17.26 -1.00
C CYS A 327 5.97 -18.79 -1.05
N LEU A 328 6.04 -19.47 0.09
CA LEU A 328 5.86 -20.91 0.17
C LEU A 328 4.43 -21.33 -0.21
N MET A 329 3.42 -20.59 0.25
CA MET A 329 2.03 -20.83 -0.12
C MET A 329 1.80 -20.61 -1.63
N ALA A 330 2.40 -19.56 -2.20
CA ALA A 330 2.34 -19.28 -3.64
C ALA A 330 2.97 -20.41 -4.45
N ALA A 331 4.18 -20.83 -4.07
CA ALA A 331 4.88 -21.96 -4.68
C ALA A 331 4.05 -23.26 -4.62
N GLY A 332 3.50 -23.60 -3.46
CA GLY A 332 2.64 -24.77 -3.29
C GLY A 332 1.39 -24.77 -4.19
N LYS A 333 0.78 -23.57 -4.40
CA LYS A 333 -0.34 -23.43 -5.35
C LYS A 333 0.10 -23.60 -6.81
N GLN A 334 1.28 -23.11 -7.20
CA GLN A 334 1.84 -23.34 -8.54
C GLN A 334 2.04 -24.83 -8.83
N LEU A 335 2.56 -25.58 -7.85
CA LEU A 335 2.74 -27.02 -7.98
C LEU A 335 1.39 -27.74 -8.19
N ARG A 336 0.37 -27.42 -7.35
CA ARG A 336 -0.97 -27.99 -7.47
C ARG A 336 -1.66 -27.62 -8.80
N ALA A 337 -1.30 -26.49 -9.39
CA ALA A 337 -1.78 -26.06 -10.71
C ALA A 337 -1.01 -26.69 -11.88
N GLY A 338 -0.16 -27.71 -11.63
CA GLY A 338 0.60 -28.39 -12.66
C GLY A 338 1.71 -27.53 -13.28
N LYS A 339 2.23 -26.55 -12.56
CA LYS A 339 3.28 -25.62 -13.02
C LYS A 339 4.60 -25.81 -12.24
N PRO A 340 5.27 -26.99 -12.33
CA PRO A 340 6.46 -27.28 -11.52
C PRO A 340 7.61 -26.30 -11.79
N GLY A 341 7.82 -25.86 -13.02
CA GLY A 341 8.85 -24.86 -13.33
C GLY A 341 8.62 -23.52 -12.61
N ALA A 342 7.37 -23.07 -12.45
CA ALA A 342 7.04 -21.87 -11.68
C ALA A 342 7.24 -22.11 -10.17
N PHE A 343 6.92 -23.31 -9.68
CA PHE A 343 7.20 -23.71 -8.30
C PHE A 343 8.70 -23.59 -7.97
N PHE A 344 9.57 -24.22 -8.76
CA PHE A 344 11.02 -24.22 -8.50
C PHE A 344 11.62 -22.81 -8.63
N ARG A 345 11.20 -22.02 -9.61
CA ARG A 345 11.65 -20.62 -9.73
C ARG A 345 11.23 -19.78 -8.52
N GLY A 346 9.96 -19.86 -8.11
CA GLY A 346 9.46 -19.13 -6.94
C GLY A 346 10.15 -19.54 -5.64
N LEU A 347 10.36 -20.84 -5.46
CA LEU A 347 11.05 -21.38 -4.30
C LEU A 347 12.53 -20.97 -4.28
N GLY A 348 13.25 -21.09 -5.41
CA GLY A 348 14.63 -20.68 -5.56
C GLY A 348 14.82 -19.19 -5.27
N ALA A 349 13.99 -18.32 -5.85
CA ALA A 349 14.02 -16.89 -5.59
C ALA A 349 13.77 -16.57 -4.11
N SER A 350 12.83 -17.30 -3.47
CA SER A 350 12.50 -17.09 -2.05
C SER A 350 13.58 -17.60 -1.09
N LEU A 351 14.34 -18.61 -1.46
CA LEU A 351 15.38 -19.20 -0.61
C LEU A 351 16.78 -18.66 -0.92
N SER A 352 16.94 -17.83 -1.96
CA SER A 352 18.24 -17.27 -2.34
C SER A 352 18.89 -16.52 -1.18
N PRO A 353 20.21 -16.67 -0.97
CA PRO A 353 20.97 -15.88 -0.02
C PRO A 353 20.84 -14.38 -0.32
N GLY A 354 20.82 -13.53 0.72
CA GLY A 354 20.73 -12.08 0.56
C GLY A 354 19.33 -11.53 0.35
N VAL A 355 18.30 -12.37 0.16
CA VAL A 355 16.91 -11.92 0.10
C VAL A 355 16.40 -11.58 1.50
N ALA A 356 16.10 -10.33 1.76
CA ALA A 356 15.61 -9.85 3.05
C ALA A 356 14.26 -10.49 3.42
N GLU A 357 14.00 -10.71 4.71
CA GLU A 357 12.71 -11.19 5.21
C GLU A 357 11.91 -10.02 5.81
N GLY A 358 10.78 -9.69 5.21
CA GLY A 358 10.00 -8.51 5.51
C GLY A 358 9.40 -8.44 6.92
N THR A 359 9.44 -9.55 7.68
CA THR A 359 9.03 -9.58 9.10
C THR A 359 10.20 -9.76 10.06
N CYS A 360 11.44 -9.70 9.55
CA CYS A 360 12.66 -9.90 10.34
C CYS A 360 13.82 -9.09 9.76
N LEU A 361 13.78 -7.78 9.88
CA LEU A 361 14.89 -6.92 9.49
C LEU A 361 15.74 -6.55 10.69
N ARG A 362 16.99 -6.17 10.42
CA ARG A 362 17.91 -5.64 11.44
C ARG A 362 18.10 -6.57 12.65
N GLY A 363 17.99 -7.90 12.45
CA GLY A 363 18.16 -8.90 13.51
C GLY A 363 16.99 -9.00 14.50
N ASP A 364 15.87 -8.29 14.24
CA ASP A 364 14.67 -8.35 15.07
C ASP A 364 13.81 -9.55 14.69
N ARG A 365 14.01 -10.66 15.38
CA ARG A 365 13.37 -11.96 15.07
C ARG A 365 12.00 -12.17 15.75
N ARG A 366 11.68 -11.35 16.77
CA ARG A 366 10.46 -11.55 17.57
C ARG A 366 9.18 -11.32 16.77
N PRO A 367 9.03 -10.22 15.98
CA PRO A 367 7.85 -10.02 15.14
C PRO A 367 7.61 -11.16 14.16
N ARG A 368 8.68 -11.71 13.54
CA ARG A 368 8.57 -12.86 12.64
C ARG A 368 8.03 -14.11 13.35
N ARG A 369 8.51 -14.41 14.57
CA ARG A 369 8.01 -15.54 15.34
C ARG A 369 6.51 -15.39 15.64
N GLN A 370 6.07 -14.20 16.02
CA GLN A 370 4.67 -13.93 16.28
C GLN A 370 3.83 -14.00 15.01
N TYR A 371 4.34 -13.47 13.90
CA TYR A 371 3.66 -13.55 12.59
C TYR A 371 3.41 -15.00 12.14
N TRP A 372 4.39 -15.90 12.31
CA TRP A 372 4.21 -17.32 12.05
C TRP A 372 3.17 -17.98 12.96
N LYS A 373 3.19 -17.65 14.26
CA LYS A 373 2.17 -18.14 15.21
C LYS A 373 0.76 -17.73 14.79
N ASN A 374 0.58 -16.47 14.39
CA ASN A 374 -0.70 -15.97 13.93
C ASN A 374 -1.19 -16.69 12.68
N LEU A 375 -0.31 -16.90 11.70
CA LEU A 375 -0.66 -17.63 10.46
C LEU A 375 -1.04 -19.09 10.71
N LEU A 376 -0.35 -19.78 11.61
CA LEU A 376 -0.62 -21.18 11.96
C LEU A 376 -1.82 -21.33 12.89
N GLY A 377 -2.07 -20.34 13.74
CA GLY A 377 -3.18 -20.32 14.68
C GLY A 377 -4.51 -19.80 14.08
N GLY A 378 -4.54 -19.45 12.80
CA GLY A 378 -5.77 -18.98 12.12
C GLY A 378 -6.26 -17.59 12.56
N VAL A 379 -5.34 -16.73 13.05
CA VAL A 379 -5.64 -15.36 13.51
C VAL A 379 -5.34 -14.35 12.41
#